data_4eae8a71621469c2bfb9dac69ed74394
#
_entry.id   4eae8a71621469c2bfb9dac69ed74394
#
_cell.length_a   1.000
_cell.length_b   1.000
_cell.length_c   1.000
_cell.angle_alpha   90.00
_cell.angle_beta   90.00
_cell.angle_gamma   90.00
#
_symmetry.space_group_name_H-M   'P 1'
#
loop_
_entity.id
_entity.type
_entity.pdbx_description
1 polymer ?
#
loop_
_entity_poly.entity_id
_entity_poly.type
_entity_poly.pdbx_seq_one_letter_code
_entity_poly.pdbx_strand_id
1 'polypeptide(L)'
;MTYKVEEIDTKRIVHLNGEIDMEVADKARQTILPLIEAGHEVHLNLSKVEYMDSSGISVLVESKKLSEQKNTKFELVEISKPVEKVLAMARKFLWATQ
;
A
#
# COMPACT_ATOMS: atom_id res chain seq x y z
N MET A 1 15.38 -6.08 -6.21
CA MET A 1 14.39 -5.28 -6.93
C MET A 1 13.72 -4.29 -5.97
N THR A 2 13.64 -3.02 -6.35
CA THR A 2 13.01 -2.00 -5.52
C THR A 2 11.79 -1.44 -6.25
N TYR A 3 10.87 -0.88 -5.46
CA TYR A 3 9.71 -0.23 -6.01
C TYR A 3 10.01 1.24 -6.25
N LYS A 4 9.48 1.77 -7.35
CA LYS A 4 9.71 3.17 -7.70
C LYS A 4 8.94 4.08 -6.76
N VAL A 5 9.59 5.15 -6.30
CA VAL A 5 8.96 6.17 -5.46
C VAL A 5 9.14 7.52 -6.15
N GLU A 6 8.03 8.20 -6.40
CA GLU A 6 8.06 9.54 -6.97
C GLU A 6 7.80 10.56 -5.87
N GLU A 7 8.54 11.65 -5.93
CA GLU A 7 8.37 12.75 -4.99
C GLU A 7 7.68 13.90 -5.71
N ILE A 8 6.49 14.25 -5.25
CA ILE A 8 5.72 15.37 -5.83
C ILE A 8 5.26 16.24 -4.67
N ASP A 9 5.96 17.35 -4.47
CA ASP A 9 5.72 18.26 -3.33
C ASP A 9 5.83 17.49 -2.01
N THR A 10 4.76 17.46 -1.21
CA THR A 10 4.76 16.73 0.06
C THR A 10 4.31 15.28 -0.11
N LYS A 11 3.96 14.90 -1.32
CA LYS A 11 3.47 13.54 -1.60
C LYS A 11 4.59 12.61 -2.02
N ARG A 12 4.40 11.34 -1.72
CA ARG A 12 5.25 10.27 -2.23
C ARG A 12 4.34 9.27 -2.89
N ILE A 13 4.57 9.00 -4.18
CA ILE A 13 3.80 8.01 -4.91
C ILE A 13 4.64 6.77 -5.05
N VAL A 14 4.19 5.69 -4.42
CA VAL A 14 4.90 4.41 -4.46
C VAL A 14 4.23 3.53 -5.50
N HIS A 15 5.02 3.05 -6.46
CA HIS A 15 4.53 2.19 -7.52
C HIS A 15 4.87 0.75 -7.20
N LEU A 16 3.88 -0.03 -6.78
CA LEU A 16 4.07 -1.46 -6.61
C LEU A 16 3.83 -2.15 -7.95
N ASN A 17 4.44 -3.31 -8.14
CA ASN A 17 4.28 -4.06 -9.38
C ASN A 17 4.44 -5.54 -9.11
N GLY A 18 3.96 -6.35 -10.06
CA GLY A 18 4.11 -7.79 -10.02
C GLY A 18 3.25 -8.45 -8.96
N GLU A 19 3.79 -9.49 -8.36
CA GLU A 19 3.07 -10.26 -7.36
C GLU A 19 3.51 -9.83 -5.96
N ILE A 20 2.53 -9.44 -5.16
CA ILE A 20 2.81 -9.02 -3.78
C ILE A 20 2.39 -10.16 -2.85
N ASP A 21 3.28 -11.11 -2.72
CA ASP A 21 3.08 -12.30 -1.88
C ASP A 21 3.96 -12.22 -0.63
N MET A 22 3.98 -13.31 0.11
CA MET A 22 4.73 -13.37 1.37
C MET A 22 6.22 -13.07 1.19
N GLU A 23 6.79 -13.45 0.05
CA GLU A 23 8.22 -13.26 -0.17
C GLU A 23 8.60 -11.81 -0.37
N VAL A 24 7.71 -11.00 -0.96
CA VAL A 24 8.03 -9.60 -1.27
C VAL A 24 7.29 -8.62 -0.37
N ALA A 25 6.38 -9.08 0.48
CA ALA A 25 5.62 -8.19 1.35
C ALA A 25 6.52 -7.34 2.24
N ASP A 26 7.60 -7.93 2.77
CA ASP A 26 8.53 -7.16 3.60
C ASP A 26 9.21 -6.04 2.82
N LYS A 27 9.52 -6.29 1.55
CA LYS A 27 10.12 -5.26 0.71
C LYS A 27 9.15 -4.10 0.49
N ALA A 28 7.89 -4.42 0.26
CA ALA A 28 6.86 -3.38 0.12
C ALA A 28 6.72 -2.60 1.43
N ARG A 29 6.69 -3.31 2.54
CA ARG A 29 6.60 -2.68 3.86
C ARG A 29 7.77 -1.74 4.12
N GLN A 30 8.99 -2.18 3.80
CA GLN A 30 10.20 -1.39 3.99
C GLN A 30 10.24 -0.17 3.08
N THR A 31 9.52 -0.20 1.97
CA THR A 31 9.44 0.94 1.07
C THR A 31 8.41 1.96 1.57
N ILE A 32 7.27 1.49 2.03
CA ILE A 32 6.13 2.35 2.35
C ILE A 32 6.20 2.94 3.76
N LEU A 33 6.42 2.10 4.78
CA LEU A 33 6.31 2.56 6.16
C LEU A 33 7.29 3.67 6.52
N PRO A 34 8.55 3.65 6.09
CA PRO A 34 9.46 4.77 6.41
C PRO A 34 8.98 6.11 5.87
N LEU A 35 8.29 6.11 4.73
CA LEU A 35 7.77 7.36 4.16
C LEU A 35 6.65 7.92 5.03
N ILE A 36 5.78 7.06 5.54
CA ILE A 36 4.71 7.46 6.43
C ILE A 36 5.30 7.91 7.77
N GLU A 37 6.29 7.19 8.26
CA GLU A 37 6.99 7.53 9.51
C GLU A 37 7.59 8.94 9.44
N ALA A 38 8.11 9.30 8.27
CA ALA A 38 8.71 10.61 8.04
C ALA A 38 7.67 11.72 7.89
N GLY A 39 6.39 11.37 7.87
CA GLY A 39 5.33 12.37 7.80
C GLY A 39 4.86 12.72 6.40
N HIS A 40 5.26 11.95 5.40
CA HIS A 40 4.83 12.21 4.02
C HIS A 40 3.44 11.67 3.76
N GLU A 41 2.72 12.35 2.87
CA GLU A 41 1.47 11.85 2.32
C GLU A 41 1.86 10.78 1.29
N VAL A 42 1.32 9.57 1.44
CA VAL A 42 1.68 8.45 0.57
C VAL A 42 0.49 8.02 -0.29
N HIS A 43 0.72 7.94 -1.58
CA HIS A 43 -0.24 7.40 -2.54
C HIS A 43 0.36 6.14 -3.12
N LEU A 44 -0.35 5.05 -2.97
CA LEU A 44 0.14 3.75 -3.42
C LEU A 44 -0.52 3.41 -4.75
N ASN A 45 0.29 3.38 -5.81
CA ASN A 45 -0.20 3.07 -7.15
C ASN A 45 -0.13 1.58 -7.37
N LEU A 46 -1.27 0.96 -7.60
CA LEU A 46 -1.39 -0.48 -7.72
C LEU A 46 -1.74 -0.93 -9.15
N SER A 47 -1.59 -0.03 -10.13
CA SER A 47 -1.98 -0.35 -11.51
C SER A 47 -1.18 -1.48 -12.13
N LYS A 48 0.04 -1.70 -11.67
CA LYS A 48 0.93 -2.73 -12.20
C LYS A 48 0.99 -4.00 -11.34
N VAL A 49 0.15 -4.09 -10.32
CA VAL A 49 0.13 -5.27 -9.46
C VAL A 49 -0.74 -6.34 -10.10
N GLU A 50 -0.17 -7.52 -10.31
CA GLU A 50 -0.83 -8.63 -10.98
C GLU A 50 -1.50 -9.58 -9.99
N TYR A 51 -1.02 -9.60 -8.76
CA TYR A 51 -1.50 -10.53 -7.74
C TYR A 51 -1.17 -9.97 -6.35
N MET A 52 -2.07 -10.20 -5.42
CA MET A 52 -1.83 -9.81 -4.02
C MET A 52 -2.55 -10.83 -3.12
N ASP A 53 -1.84 -11.35 -2.13
CA ASP A 53 -2.44 -12.24 -1.15
C ASP A 53 -2.59 -11.52 0.19
N SER A 54 -2.91 -12.28 1.24
CA SER A 54 -3.13 -11.69 2.56
C SER A 54 -1.89 -10.98 3.12
N SER A 55 -0.69 -11.40 2.70
CA SER A 55 0.54 -10.73 3.13
C SER A 55 0.58 -9.30 2.60
N GLY A 56 0.20 -9.13 1.33
CA GLY A 56 0.12 -7.80 0.74
C GLY A 56 -0.97 -6.95 1.38
N ILE A 57 -2.14 -7.55 1.62
CA ILE A 57 -3.23 -6.84 2.29
C ILE A 57 -2.78 -6.36 3.67
N SER A 58 -2.02 -7.18 4.39
CA SER A 58 -1.51 -6.78 5.70
C SER A 58 -0.64 -5.53 5.63
N VAL A 59 0.18 -5.41 4.58
CA VAL A 59 1.00 -4.21 4.38
C VAL A 59 0.12 -2.98 4.21
N LEU A 60 -0.97 -3.12 3.45
CA LEU A 60 -1.89 -1.99 3.23
C LEU A 60 -2.57 -1.59 4.54
N VAL A 61 -3.00 -2.56 5.34
CA VAL A 61 -3.63 -2.28 6.63
C VAL A 61 -2.66 -1.61 7.58
N GLU A 62 -1.43 -2.13 7.68
CA GLU A 62 -0.40 -1.53 8.53
C GLU A 62 -0.10 -0.10 8.12
N SER A 63 -0.02 0.14 6.80
CA SER A 63 0.26 1.47 6.27
C SER A 63 -0.83 2.45 6.63
N LYS A 64 -2.09 2.03 6.50
CA LYS A 64 -3.20 2.90 6.85
C LYS A 64 -3.23 3.22 8.33
N LYS A 65 -3.00 2.22 9.18
CA LYS A 65 -2.98 2.45 10.62
C LYS A 65 -1.86 3.40 11.03
N LEU A 66 -0.68 3.22 10.45
CA LEU A 66 0.44 4.09 10.75
C LEU A 66 0.15 5.52 10.30
N SER A 67 -0.45 5.69 9.13
CA SER A 67 -0.77 7.02 8.63
C SER A 67 -1.76 7.73 9.56
N GLU A 68 -2.71 6.99 10.12
CA GLU A 68 -3.66 7.56 11.08
C GLU A 68 -2.96 7.98 12.35
N GLN A 69 -2.01 7.19 12.82
CA GLN A 69 -1.23 7.53 14.00
C GLN A 69 -0.37 8.78 13.79
N LYS A 70 0.11 8.96 12.56
CA LYS A 70 0.98 10.09 12.23
C LYS A 70 0.20 11.30 11.71
N ASN A 71 -1.12 11.18 11.59
CA ASN A 71 -1.98 12.23 11.03
C ASN A 71 -1.56 12.61 9.62
N THR A 72 -1.18 11.60 8.83
CA THR A 72 -0.84 11.79 7.43
C THR A 72 -1.87 11.09 6.57
N LYS A 73 -1.85 11.37 5.26
CA LYS A 73 -2.80 10.80 4.32
C LYS A 73 -2.19 9.59 3.64
N PHE A 74 -2.94 8.51 3.56
CA PHE A 74 -2.54 7.32 2.82
C PHE A 74 -3.70 6.90 1.95
N GLU A 75 -3.47 6.81 0.63
CA GLU A 75 -4.51 6.45 -0.32
C GLU A 75 -4.01 5.41 -1.31
N LEU A 76 -4.92 4.56 -1.74
CA LEU A 76 -4.67 3.62 -2.83
C LEU A 76 -5.20 4.26 -4.11
N VAL A 77 -4.37 4.29 -5.15
CA VAL A 77 -4.76 4.89 -6.43
C VAL A 77 -4.51 3.90 -7.55
N GLU A 78 -5.29 4.03 -8.63
CA GLU A 78 -5.15 3.23 -9.85
C GLU A 78 -5.04 1.73 -9.56
N ILE A 79 -6.04 1.22 -8.85
CA ILE A 79 -6.05 -0.17 -8.41
C ILE A 79 -6.30 -1.09 -9.61
N SER A 80 -5.43 -2.10 -9.79
CA SER A 80 -5.60 -3.09 -10.85
C SER A 80 -6.81 -3.97 -10.56
N LYS A 81 -7.34 -4.61 -11.60
CA LYS A 81 -8.51 -5.48 -11.43
C LYS A 81 -8.26 -6.66 -10.50
N PRO A 82 -7.13 -7.36 -10.60
CA PRO A 82 -6.86 -8.45 -9.65
C PRO A 82 -6.84 -7.99 -8.21
N VAL A 83 -6.25 -6.82 -7.94
CA VAL A 83 -6.18 -6.28 -6.59
C VAL A 83 -7.56 -5.80 -6.15
N GLU A 84 -8.32 -5.21 -7.06
CA GLU A 84 -9.66 -4.74 -6.74
C GLU A 84 -10.54 -5.86 -6.19
N LYS A 85 -10.44 -7.05 -6.80
CA LYS A 85 -11.20 -8.21 -6.33
C LYS A 85 -10.79 -8.64 -4.93
N VAL A 86 -9.48 -8.67 -4.68
CA VAL A 86 -8.96 -9.07 -3.37
C VAL A 86 -9.36 -8.05 -2.32
N LEU A 87 -9.27 -6.75 -2.64
CA LEU A 87 -9.65 -5.70 -1.71
C LEU A 87 -11.13 -5.71 -1.40
N ALA A 88 -11.97 -6.02 -2.39
CA ALA A 88 -13.41 -6.10 -2.17
C ALA A 88 -13.74 -7.15 -1.11
N MET A 89 -13.04 -8.28 -1.13
CA MET A 89 -13.20 -9.32 -0.11
C MET A 89 -12.63 -8.87 1.22
N ALA A 90 -11.47 -8.26 1.22
CA ALA A 90 -10.77 -7.87 2.43
C ALA A 90 -11.46 -6.73 3.17
N ARG A 91 -12.15 -5.85 2.45
CA ARG A 91 -12.85 -4.73 3.07
C ARG A 91 -13.84 -5.14 4.13
N LYS A 92 -14.50 -6.26 3.92
CA LYS A 92 -15.48 -6.75 4.89
C LYS A 92 -14.84 -7.12 6.21
N PHE A 93 -13.61 -7.57 6.18
CA PHE A 93 -12.95 -8.12 7.36
C PHE A 93 -11.94 -7.16 7.98
N LEU A 94 -11.32 -6.32 7.16
CA LEU A 94 -10.21 -5.50 7.62
C LEU A 94 -10.50 -4.01 7.62
N TRP A 95 -11.16 -3.52 6.56
CA TRP A 95 -11.37 -2.08 6.39
C TRP A 95 -12.68 -1.61 6.99
N ALA A 96 -13.72 -2.41 6.86
CA ALA A 96 -15.06 -2.03 7.31
C ALA A 96 -15.23 -2.04 8.82
N THR A 97 -14.31 -2.67 9.53
CA THR A 97 -14.38 -2.73 10.99
C THR A 97 -13.68 -1.54 11.67
N GLN A 98 -13.17 -0.66 10.92
CA GLN A 98 -12.45 0.51 11.44
C GLN A 98 -13.40 1.55 12.04
#